data_591dda53e1dcab59852838ce88f73564
#
_entry.id   591dda53e1dcab59852838ce88f73564
#
_cell.length_a   1.000
_cell.length_b   1.000
_cell.length_c   1.000
_cell.angle_alpha   90.00
_cell.angle_beta   90.00
_cell.angle_gamma   90.00
#
_symmetry.space_group_name_H-M   'P 1'
#
loop_
_entity.id
_entity.type
_entity.pdbx_description
1 polymer ?
#
loop_
_entity_poly.entity_id
_entity_poly.type
_entity_poly.pdbx_seq_one_letter_code
_entity_poly.pdbx_strand_id
1 'polypeptide(L)'
;MIDTKNNWWWANEDSRLFLSRGYIDGNMTVEERVREIAKEAERILDIEGFADKFYHYMSRGYYSLSSPVWSNFGTKKGLPISCNGVWIDDSVESILEKVAEVGMQTKMGAGTSAYLGAIRPRGSSIASGGKADGPVHYANMFETTVDVISQGNVRRGSMAVYLDVESPDITEFLEIREVGSEIQNLSIGVSVGDRWMQEMIEGDTEKRGIWARILRKRKETGYPYIFFKDTVNNNKPQVLKDKDRTIWASNLCSEIALPSNHDESFVCNLASMNALMFDEWQHTDAVETMIYFLDAVMEEYITKLEGNKFMQSSYNFAKRWRALGLGILGWHSYLQSKKISFESFAAQMETVKVSKFIDDHSMAATKELAEEYGEPEGMLGYGQRNLTRTAIAPTTSSSFILGQVSPTIEPLASNYFTKDLAKGKFTYKNPFLKALLEEKGRDDFDTWENILKHGGSVQHLEFLDQNEKDIFKTFSEITPLTVVQQAAARQKYIDQAQSLNLMIHPDVSAKDVNALIIEGWRMGIKTFYYQRSANPAQELVRDIMNCSVCEG
;
A
#
# COMPACT_ATOMS: atom_id res chain seq x y z
N MET A 1 8.60 -9.42 26.20
CA MET A 1 9.40 -8.93 25.03
C MET A 1 9.26 -9.97 23.92
N ILE A 2 9.08 -9.55 22.65
CA ILE A 2 9.11 -10.51 21.52
C ILE A 2 10.52 -11.13 21.52
N ASP A 3 10.58 -12.46 21.61
CA ASP A 3 11.87 -13.18 21.49
C ASP A 3 12.26 -13.35 20.01
N THR A 4 12.76 -12.28 19.42
CA THR A 4 13.21 -12.25 18.02
C THR A 4 14.50 -13.03 17.78
N LYS A 5 15.13 -13.60 18.82
CA LYS A 5 16.40 -14.36 18.69
C LYS A 5 16.20 -15.70 18.01
N ASN A 6 15.01 -16.30 18.17
CA ASN A 6 14.69 -17.58 17.59
C ASN A 6 14.24 -17.46 16.13
N ASN A 7 14.61 -18.40 15.29
CA ASN A 7 14.08 -18.51 13.94
C ASN A 7 12.55 -18.76 14.02
N TRP A 8 11.80 -18.24 13.08
CA TRP A 8 10.33 -18.37 12.98
C TRP A 8 9.56 -17.78 14.17
N TRP A 9 10.16 -16.88 14.95
CA TRP A 9 9.51 -16.20 16.08
C TRP A 9 8.17 -15.53 15.68
N TRP A 10 8.06 -15.11 14.45
CA TRP A 10 6.89 -14.44 13.89
C TRP A 10 5.79 -15.42 13.47
N ALA A 11 6.13 -16.65 13.14
CA ALA A 11 5.20 -17.70 12.69
C ALA A 11 4.48 -18.34 13.89
N ASN A 12 3.84 -17.51 14.69
CA ASN A 12 3.04 -17.92 15.83
C ASN A 12 1.73 -18.62 15.40
N GLU A 13 0.93 -19.07 16.35
CA GLU A 13 -0.32 -19.79 16.11
C GLU A 13 -1.29 -18.99 15.25
N ASP A 14 -1.43 -17.68 15.52
CA ASP A 14 -2.30 -16.75 14.79
C ASP A 14 -1.85 -16.59 13.35
N SER A 15 -0.55 -16.37 13.12
CA SER A 15 0.06 -16.25 11.78
C SER A 15 -0.15 -17.51 10.96
N ARG A 16 0.08 -18.69 11.56
CA ARG A 16 -0.13 -19.99 10.90
C ARG A 16 -1.59 -20.22 10.55
N LEU A 17 -2.50 -19.91 11.48
CA LEU A 17 -3.93 -20.01 11.24
C LEU A 17 -4.38 -19.06 10.11
N PHE A 18 -3.86 -17.84 10.07
CA PHE A 18 -4.18 -16.89 9.02
C PHE A 18 -3.71 -17.38 7.64
N LEU A 19 -2.47 -17.83 7.54
CA LEU A 19 -1.90 -18.35 6.29
C LEU A 19 -2.64 -19.60 5.78
N SER A 20 -3.11 -20.48 6.68
CA SER A 20 -3.87 -21.69 6.30
C SER A 20 -5.24 -21.39 5.66
N ARG A 21 -5.71 -20.14 5.68
CA ARG A 21 -7.03 -19.72 5.17
C ARG A 21 -7.08 -19.42 3.66
N GLY A 22 -6.19 -20.01 2.87
CA GLY A 22 -6.19 -19.88 1.42
C GLY A 22 -4.89 -19.31 0.85
N TYR A 23 -3.91 -18.99 1.70
CA TYR A 23 -2.57 -18.59 1.26
C TYR A 23 -1.59 -19.76 1.13
N ILE A 24 -1.78 -20.82 1.92
CA ILE A 24 -0.98 -22.05 1.89
C ILE A 24 -1.90 -23.24 1.65
N ASP A 25 -1.45 -24.19 0.84
CA ASP A 25 -2.23 -25.36 0.46
C ASP A 25 -2.25 -26.47 1.51
N GLY A 26 -3.44 -27.00 1.75
CA GLY A 26 -3.65 -28.26 2.46
C GLY A 26 -3.00 -28.28 3.85
N ASN A 27 -2.14 -29.27 4.09
CA ASN A 27 -1.43 -29.46 5.36
C ASN A 27 0.01 -28.92 5.33
N MET A 28 0.37 -28.12 4.32
CA MET A 28 1.70 -27.54 4.19
C MET A 28 1.97 -26.57 5.34
N THR A 29 3.14 -26.65 5.93
CA THR A 29 3.61 -25.71 6.95
C THR A 29 4.11 -24.40 6.33
N VAL A 30 4.24 -23.37 7.15
CA VAL A 30 4.81 -22.08 6.74
C VAL A 30 6.24 -22.26 6.24
N GLU A 31 7.03 -23.06 6.94
CA GLU A 31 8.42 -23.37 6.63
C GLU A 31 8.56 -24.08 5.27
N GLU A 32 7.68 -25.05 5.01
CA GLU A 32 7.65 -25.74 3.72
C GLU A 32 7.28 -24.79 2.59
N ARG A 33 6.26 -23.95 2.79
CA ARG A 33 5.87 -22.95 1.78
C ARG A 33 6.98 -21.96 1.48
N VAL A 34 7.65 -21.42 2.50
CA VAL A 34 8.80 -20.53 2.31
C VAL A 34 9.94 -21.24 1.58
N ARG A 35 10.16 -22.53 1.87
CA ARG A 35 11.17 -23.32 1.15
C ARG A 35 10.84 -23.50 -0.33
N GLU A 36 9.58 -23.70 -0.67
CA GLU A 36 9.14 -23.76 -2.09
C GLU A 36 9.33 -22.42 -2.79
N ILE A 37 8.90 -21.33 -2.15
CA ILE A 37 9.08 -19.97 -2.66
C ILE A 37 10.57 -19.68 -2.92
N ALA A 38 11.43 -20.01 -1.96
CA ALA A 38 12.86 -19.78 -2.04
C ALA A 38 13.51 -20.57 -3.20
N LYS A 39 13.14 -21.85 -3.35
CA LYS A 39 13.64 -22.71 -4.43
C LYS A 39 13.17 -22.23 -5.82
N GLU A 40 11.94 -21.78 -5.93
CA GLU A 40 11.44 -21.24 -7.20
C GLU A 40 12.18 -19.96 -7.59
N ALA A 41 12.45 -19.07 -6.63
CA ALA A 41 13.27 -17.88 -6.89
C ALA A 41 14.69 -18.24 -7.32
N GLU A 42 15.34 -19.20 -6.64
CA GLU A 42 16.67 -19.73 -7.03
C GLU A 42 16.67 -20.28 -8.46
N ARG A 43 15.63 -21.07 -8.80
CA ARG A 43 15.49 -21.64 -10.15
C ARG A 43 15.37 -20.56 -11.24
N ILE A 44 14.59 -19.49 -10.96
CA ILE A 44 14.37 -18.40 -11.91
C ILE A 44 15.63 -17.54 -12.05
N LEU A 45 16.31 -17.25 -10.97
CA LEU A 45 17.52 -16.43 -10.94
C LEU A 45 18.77 -17.19 -11.43
N ASP A 46 18.75 -18.53 -11.36
CA ASP A 46 19.92 -19.38 -11.63
C ASP A 46 21.14 -19.04 -10.76
N ILE A 47 20.89 -18.70 -9.48
CA ILE A 47 21.92 -18.34 -8.49
C ILE A 47 21.97 -19.42 -7.41
N GLU A 48 23.03 -20.23 -7.41
CA GLU A 48 23.24 -21.30 -6.41
C GLU A 48 23.31 -20.73 -4.98
N GLY A 49 22.54 -21.32 -4.06
CA GLY A 49 22.49 -20.94 -2.65
C GLY A 49 21.55 -19.77 -2.32
N PHE A 50 20.90 -19.18 -3.33
CA PHE A 50 19.91 -18.11 -3.11
C PHE A 50 18.76 -18.58 -2.24
N ALA A 51 18.26 -19.81 -2.45
CA ALA A 51 17.16 -20.38 -1.68
C ALA A 51 17.48 -20.48 -0.20
N ASP A 52 18.68 -20.91 0.16
CA ASP A 52 19.10 -21.04 1.57
C ASP A 52 19.25 -19.67 2.23
N LYS A 53 19.82 -18.69 1.55
CA LYS A 53 19.94 -17.31 2.02
C LYS A 53 18.57 -16.67 2.24
N PHE A 54 17.69 -16.71 1.23
CA PHE A 54 16.34 -16.17 1.33
C PHE A 54 15.53 -16.85 2.43
N TYR A 55 15.58 -18.18 2.52
CA TYR A 55 14.93 -18.94 3.58
C TYR A 55 15.43 -18.54 4.97
N HIS A 56 16.74 -18.34 5.13
CA HIS A 56 17.32 -17.85 6.37
C HIS A 56 16.74 -16.49 6.76
N TYR A 57 16.73 -15.51 5.85
CA TYR A 57 16.20 -14.17 6.13
C TYR A 57 14.69 -14.17 6.43
N MET A 58 13.93 -15.01 5.73
CA MET A 58 12.52 -15.24 6.06
C MET A 58 12.36 -15.81 7.47
N SER A 59 13.18 -16.81 7.85
CA SER A 59 13.12 -17.40 9.19
C SER A 59 13.42 -16.40 10.30
N ARG A 60 14.30 -15.41 10.01
CA ARG A 60 14.62 -14.30 10.92
C ARG A 60 13.52 -13.24 11.00
N GLY A 61 12.52 -13.28 10.10
CA GLY A 61 11.45 -12.28 10.05
C GLY A 61 11.91 -10.92 9.50
N TYR A 62 12.92 -10.91 8.61
CA TYR A 62 13.38 -9.69 7.94
C TYR A 62 12.44 -9.18 6.88
N TYR A 63 11.63 -10.08 6.30
CA TYR A 63 10.78 -9.84 5.14
C TYR A 63 9.31 -10.09 5.42
N SER A 64 8.48 -9.33 4.76
CA SER A 64 7.07 -9.63 4.58
C SER A 64 6.76 -9.70 3.09
N LEU A 65 6.22 -10.83 2.65
CA LEU A 65 5.82 -11.07 1.28
C LEU A 65 4.36 -10.63 1.07
N SER A 66 4.04 -10.17 -0.12
CA SER A 66 2.67 -9.89 -0.51
C SER A 66 1.82 -11.16 -0.56
N SER A 67 0.52 -11.03 -0.30
CA SER A 67 -0.42 -12.16 -0.32
C SER A 67 -0.40 -12.97 -1.62
N PRO A 68 -0.29 -12.38 -2.83
CA PRO A 68 -0.20 -13.14 -4.06
C PRO A 68 1.06 -13.98 -4.18
N VAL A 69 2.16 -13.57 -3.58
CA VAL A 69 3.39 -14.38 -3.51
C VAL A 69 3.14 -15.62 -2.65
N TRP A 70 2.54 -15.45 -1.48
CA TRP A 70 2.18 -16.57 -0.61
C TRP A 70 1.30 -17.61 -1.31
N SER A 71 0.29 -17.16 -2.07
CA SER A 71 -0.71 -18.06 -2.66
C SER A 71 -0.32 -18.59 -4.05
N ASN A 72 0.41 -17.81 -4.86
CA ASN A 72 0.50 -18.06 -6.30
C ASN A 72 1.92 -18.25 -6.84
N PHE A 73 2.97 -17.68 -6.19
CA PHE A 73 4.34 -17.77 -6.69
C PHE A 73 4.85 -19.23 -6.67
N GLY A 74 5.41 -19.68 -7.76
CA GLY A 74 5.83 -21.08 -7.96
C GLY A 74 4.67 -22.07 -8.12
N THR A 75 3.43 -21.59 -8.31
CA THR A 75 2.24 -22.44 -8.47
C THR A 75 1.53 -22.19 -9.80
N LYS A 76 0.54 -23.03 -10.12
CA LYS A 76 -0.33 -22.85 -11.30
C LYS A 76 -1.63 -22.08 -11.02
N LYS A 77 -1.83 -21.55 -9.81
CA LYS A 77 -3.13 -21.05 -9.35
C LYS A 77 -3.51 -19.68 -9.86
N GLY A 78 -2.56 -18.76 -9.96
CA GLY A 78 -2.82 -17.38 -10.30
C GLY A 78 -1.54 -16.62 -10.56
N LEU A 79 -1.63 -15.30 -10.53
CA LEU A 79 -0.48 -14.42 -10.74
C LEU A 79 0.13 -14.01 -9.38
N PRO A 80 1.46 -13.90 -9.31
CA PRO A 80 2.14 -13.54 -8.06
C PRO A 80 2.14 -12.04 -7.76
N ILE A 81 1.54 -11.21 -8.63
CA ILE A 81 1.47 -9.74 -8.48
C ILE A 81 0.01 -9.29 -8.51
N SER A 82 -0.34 -8.37 -7.62
CA SER A 82 -1.72 -7.90 -7.43
C SER A 82 -1.95 -6.42 -7.69
N CYS A 83 -0.92 -5.61 -7.91
CA CYS A 83 -1.09 -4.17 -8.10
C CYS A 83 -1.04 -3.80 -9.58
N ASN A 84 -2.20 -3.43 -10.15
CA ASN A 84 -2.34 -3.10 -11.57
C ASN A 84 -3.11 -1.79 -11.74
N GLY A 85 -2.86 -1.12 -12.88
CA GLY A 85 -3.64 0.04 -13.27
C GLY A 85 -3.74 0.16 -14.78
N VAL A 86 -4.97 0.38 -15.27
CA VAL A 86 -5.27 0.44 -16.70
C VAL A 86 -5.46 1.89 -17.16
N TRP A 87 -5.15 2.13 -18.42
CA TRP A 87 -5.48 3.33 -19.17
C TRP A 87 -6.67 3.06 -20.07
N ILE A 88 -7.60 4.01 -20.15
CA ILE A 88 -8.80 3.89 -20.97
C ILE A 88 -8.82 5.06 -21.95
N ASP A 89 -8.73 4.76 -23.23
CA ASP A 89 -8.90 5.78 -24.27
C ASP A 89 -10.37 6.18 -24.43
N ASP A 90 -10.60 7.32 -25.07
CA ASP A 90 -11.92 7.89 -25.32
C ASP A 90 -12.64 7.18 -26.47
N SER A 91 -12.85 5.87 -26.34
CA SER A 91 -13.58 5.02 -27.29
C SER A 91 -14.29 3.87 -26.58
N VAL A 92 -15.41 3.41 -27.14
CA VAL A 92 -16.15 2.26 -26.59
C VAL A 92 -15.32 0.98 -26.69
N GLU A 93 -14.54 0.84 -27.76
CA GLU A 93 -13.64 -0.29 -27.97
C GLU A 93 -12.63 -0.39 -26.81
N SER A 94 -11.94 0.70 -26.50
CA SER A 94 -10.98 0.74 -25.39
C SER A 94 -11.65 0.48 -24.03
N ILE A 95 -12.82 1.05 -23.78
CA ILE A 95 -13.59 0.80 -22.55
C ILE A 95 -13.90 -0.70 -22.40
N LEU A 96 -14.43 -1.35 -23.44
CA LEU A 96 -14.75 -2.78 -23.40
C LEU A 96 -13.50 -3.65 -23.24
N GLU A 97 -12.42 -3.31 -23.93
CA GLU A 97 -11.13 -3.99 -23.82
C GLU A 97 -10.58 -3.93 -22.38
N LYS A 98 -10.63 -2.73 -21.75
CA LYS A 98 -10.16 -2.56 -20.38
C LYS A 98 -11.11 -3.17 -19.33
N VAL A 99 -12.39 -3.24 -19.58
CA VAL A 99 -13.34 -4.03 -18.75
C VAL A 99 -12.95 -5.51 -18.77
N ALA A 100 -12.62 -6.06 -19.95
CA ALA A 100 -12.15 -7.44 -20.05
C ALA A 100 -10.80 -7.68 -19.36
N GLU A 101 -9.84 -6.76 -19.51
CA GLU A 101 -8.54 -6.82 -18.82
C GLU A 101 -8.72 -6.78 -17.29
N VAL A 102 -9.51 -5.83 -16.77
CA VAL A 102 -9.82 -5.72 -15.33
C VAL A 102 -10.49 -7.00 -14.80
N GLY A 103 -11.43 -7.57 -15.57
CA GLY A 103 -12.06 -8.84 -15.22
C GLY A 103 -11.05 -9.98 -15.10
N MET A 104 -10.07 -10.05 -16.00
CA MET A 104 -9.01 -11.07 -15.96
C MET A 104 -8.03 -10.81 -14.80
N GLN A 105 -7.63 -9.56 -14.56
CA GLN A 105 -6.81 -9.18 -13.40
C GLN A 105 -7.50 -9.61 -12.10
N THR A 106 -8.79 -9.29 -11.94
CA THR A 106 -9.60 -9.67 -10.78
C THR A 106 -9.69 -11.18 -10.61
N LYS A 107 -9.96 -11.93 -11.69
CA LYS A 107 -9.98 -13.40 -11.69
C LYS A 107 -8.65 -13.99 -11.18
N MET A 108 -7.53 -13.35 -11.49
CA MET A 108 -6.20 -13.79 -11.08
C MET A 108 -5.80 -13.30 -9.68
N GLY A 109 -6.70 -12.61 -8.97
CA GLY A 109 -6.52 -12.14 -7.59
C GLY A 109 -5.88 -10.77 -7.45
N ALA A 110 -5.85 -9.98 -8.53
CA ALA A 110 -5.29 -8.63 -8.49
C ALA A 110 -6.33 -7.58 -8.04
N GLY A 111 -5.84 -6.57 -7.32
CA GLY A 111 -6.50 -5.28 -7.18
C GLY A 111 -6.14 -4.39 -8.38
N THR A 112 -7.10 -3.62 -8.85
CA THR A 112 -6.95 -2.83 -10.08
C THR A 112 -7.24 -1.36 -9.87
N SER A 113 -6.82 -0.52 -10.82
CA SER A 113 -7.21 0.88 -10.86
C SER A 113 -7.37 1.35 -12.31
N ALA A 114 -8.12 2.44 -12.52
CA ALA A 114 -8.23 3.08 -13.82
C ALA A 114 -8.21 4.59 -13.69
N TYR A 115 -7.57 5.26 -14.65
CA TYR A 115 -7.70 6.68 -14.85
C TYR A 115 -8.84 6.95 -15.85
N LEU A 116 -9.84 7.71 -15.41
CA LEU A 116 -11.03 8.02 -16.21
C LEU A 116 -10.93 9.34 -16.98
N GLY A 117 -9.90 10.15 -16.70
CA GLY A 117 -9.81 11.53 -17.20
C GLY A 117 -9.51 11.66 -18.70
N ALA A 118 -9.18 10.56 -19.39
CA ALA A 118 -9.04 10.56 -20.84
C ALA A 118 -10.40 10.44 -21.56
N ILE A 119 -11.43 9.89 -20.90
CA ILE A 119 -12.78 9.78 -21.46
C ILE A 119 -13.42 11.18 -21.50
N ARG A 120 -14.01 11.54 -22.65
CA ARG A 120 -14.67 12.85 -22.84
C ARG A 120 -15.80 13.06 -21.81
N PRO A 121 -15.98 14.32 -21.36
CA PRO A 121 -17.01 14.66 -20.37
C PRO A 121 -18.43 14.38 -20.86
N ARG A 122 -19.35 14.18 -19.91
CA ARG A 122 -20.78 14.08 -20.16
C ARG A 122 -21.27 15.31 -20.95
N GLY A 123 -22.12 15.05 -21.95
CA GLY A 123 -22.69 16.09 -22.80
C GLY A 123 -21.81 16.53 -23.95
N SER A 124 -20.56 16.04 -24.08
CA SER A 124 -19.70 16.29 -25.24
C SER A 124 -20.33 15.72 -26.52
N SER A 125 -20.11 16.38 -27.65
CA SER A 125 -20.63 15.91 -28.95
C SER A 125 -19.88 14.65 -29.41
N ILE A 126 -20.62 13.68 -29.96
CA ILE A 126 -20.05 12.46 -30.56
C ILE A 126 -20.20 12.50 -32.10
N ALA A 127 -19.25 11.85 -32.78
CA ALA A 127 -19.16 11.89 -34.24
C ALA A 127 -20.41 11.32 -34.96
N SER A 128 -21.06 10.32 -34.38
CA SER A 128 -22.30 9.71 -34.88
C SER A 128 -23.55 10.53 -34.63
N GLY A 129 -23.43 11.71 -33.99
CA GLY A 129 -24.55 12.53 -33.54
C GLY A 129 -25.03 12.13 -32.14
N GLY A 130 -25.42 13.10 -31.32
CA GLY A 130 -25.81 12.90 -29.92
C GLY A 130 -24.79 13.41 -28.93
N LYS A 131 -24.88 12.94 -27.69
CA LYS A 131 -24.08 13.40 -26.56
C LYS A 131 -23.42 12.22 -25.85
N ALA A 132 -22.21 12.42 -25.34
CA ALA A 132 -21.49 11.44 -24.53
C ALA A 132 -22.10 11.31 -23.13
N ASP A 133 -22.05 10.10 -22.56
CA ASP A 133 -22.54 9.81 -21.21
C ASP A 133 -21.54 10.15 -20.10
N GLY A 134 -20.27 10.37 -20.45
CA GLY A 134 -19.21 10.75 -19.54
C GLY A 134 -18.54 9.59 -18.78
N PRO A 135 -17.40 9.85 -18.11
CA PRO A 135 -16.57 8.83 -17.49
C PRO A 135 -17.25 8.09 -16.33
N VAL A 136 -18.09 8.79 -15.55
CA VAL A 136 -18.76 8.20 -14.38
C VAL A 136 -19.78 7.14 -14.80
N HIS A 137 -20.49 7.36 -15.90
CA HIS A 137 -21.43 6.37 -16.44
C HIS A 137 -20.72 5.04 -16.79
N TYR A 138 -19.57 5.12 -17.44
CA TYR A 138 -18.79 3.93 -17.79
C TYR A 138 -18.14 3.25 -16.56
N ALA A 139 -17.95 3.96 -15.46
CA ALA A 139 -17.46 3.38 -14.22
C ALA A 139 -18.40 2.27 -13.68
N ASN A 140 -19.70 2.29 -14.01
CA ASN A 140 -20.66 1.22 -13.69
C ASN A 140 -20.27 -0.14 -14.30
N MET A 141 -19.63 -0.16 -15.46
CA MET A 141 -19.17 -1.41 -16.08
C MET A 141 -18.07 -2.05 -15.24
N PHE A 142 -17.15 -1.25 -14.72
CA PHE A 142 -16.08 -1.70 -13.85
C PHE A 142 -16.61 -2.12 -12.47
N GLU A 143 -17.57 -1.36 -11.89
CA GLU A 143 -18.28 -1.73 -10.66
C GLU A 143 -18.86 -3.14 -10.78
N THR A 144 -19.65 -3.38 -11.81
CA THR A 144 -20.29 -4.68 -12.06
C THR A 144 -19.25 -5.78 -12.29
N THR A 145 -18.19 -5.48 -13.03
CA THR A 145 -17.14 -6.45 -13.35
C THR A 145 -16.44 -6.94 -12.09
N VAL A 146 -15.99 -6.03 -11.21
CA VAL A 146 -15.27 -6.41 -9.99
C VAL A 146 -16.20 -6.99 -8.91
N ASP A 147 -17.47 -6.69 -8.93
CA ASP A 147 -18.46 -7.29 -8.04
C ASP A 147 -18.77 -8.75 -8.41
N VAL A 148 -18.91 -9.02 -9.71
CA VAL A 148 -19.28 -10.36 -10.23
C VAL A 148 -18.08 -11.30 -10.32
N ILE A 149 -16.89 -10.78 -10.67
CA ILE A 149 -15.69 -11.61 -10.86
C ILE A 149 -14.85 -11.62 -9.58
N SER A 150 -14.51 -12.82 -9.11
CA SER A 150 -13.64 -13.01 -7.94
C SER A 150 -12.66 -14.17 -8.17
N GLN A 151 -11.58 -14.22 -7.41
CA GLN A 151 -10.66 -15.35 -7.40
C GLN A 151 -11.23 -16.50 -6.53
N GLY A 152 -12.09 -17.35 -7.12
CA GLY A 152 -12.54 -18.61 -6.52
C GLY A 152 -13.04 -18.50 -5.07
N ASN A 153 -13.75 -17.42 -4.71
CA ASN A 153 -14.20 -17.07 -3.35
C ASN A 153 -13.05 -16.78 -2.33
N VAL A 154 -11.81 -16.75 -2.76
CA VAL A 154 -10.66 -16.44 -1.88
C VAL A 154 -10.49 -14.93 -1.75
N ARG A 155 -10.63 -14.19 -2.86
CA ARG A 155 -10.52 -12.73 -2.93
C ARG A 155 -11.70 -12.13 -3.70
N ARG A 156 -12.34 -11.12 -3.12
CA ARG A 156 -13.31 -10.28 -3.85
C ARG A 156 -12.59 -9.34 -4.79
N GLY A 157 -13.23 -8.99 -5.90
CA GLY A 157 -12.74 -7.94 -6.78
C GLY A 157 -12.74 -6.58 -6.06
N SER A 158 -11.71 -5.78 -6.32
CA SER A 158 -11.64 -4.40 -5.84
C SER A 158 -10.93 -3.54 -6.84
N MET A 159 -11.44 -2.32 -7.02
CA MET A 159 -10.92 -1.38 -7.99
C MET A 159 -11.00 0.06 -7.46
N ALA A 160 -10.01 0.87 -7.82
CA ALA A 160 -10.06 2.32 -7.65
C ALA A 160 -10.18 3.00 -9.01
N VAL A 161 -10.95 4.07 -9.07
CA VAL A 161 -11.04 4.96 -10.24
C VAL A 161 -10.58 6.37 -9.87
N TYR A 162 -9.86 7.00 -10.79
CA TYR A 162 -9.28 8.33 -10.60
C TYR A 162 -9.79 9.30 -11.64
N LEU A 163 -10.07 10.53 -11.20
CA LEU A 163 -10.46 11.63 -12.06
C LEU A 163 -9.78 12.93 -11.61
N ASP A 164 -9.44 13.81 -12.56
CA ASP A 164 -8.89 15.13 -12.22
C ASP A 164 -9.95 16.02 -11.58
N VAL A 165 -9.54 16.82 -10.60
CA VAL A 165 -10.41 17.86 -9.99
C VAL A 165 -10.85 18.92 -10.97
N GLU A 166 -10.16 19.06 -12.11
CA GLU A 166 -10.47 19.99 -13.20
C GLU A 166 -11.50 19.41 -14.19
N SER A 167 -11.88 18.13 -14.06
CA SER A 167 -12.88 17.51 -14.93
C SER A 167 -14.24 18.17 -14.76
N PRO A 168 -14.97 18.45 -15.86
CA PRO A 168 -16.35 18.90 -15.77
C PRO A 168 -17.28 17.93 -15.02
N ASP A 169 -16.92 16.63 -14.98
CA ASP A 169 -17.69 15.58 -14.31
C ASP A 169 -17.29 15.36 -12.85
N ILE A 170 -16.41 16.21 -12.28
CA ILE A 170 -15.90 16.01 -10.91
C ILE A 170 -17.03 15.98 -9.87
N THR A 171 -18.08 16.76 -10.07
CA THR A 171 -19.21 16.80 -9.14
C THR A 171 -19.96 15.47 -9.11
N GLU A 172 -20.27 14.90 -10.28
CA GLU A 172 -20.90 13.59 -10.42
C GLU A 172 -19.98 12.48 -9.90
N PHE A 173 -18.68 12.57 -10.18
CA PHE A 173 -17.69 11.62 -9.70
C PHE A 173 -17.62 11.57 -8.15
N LEU A 174 -17.73 12.70 -7.50
CA LEU A 174 -17.75 12.78 -6.04
C LEU A 174 -19.05 12.24 -5.41
N GLU A 175 -20.08 11.93 -6.19
CA GLU A 175 -21.32 11.25 -5.70
C GLU A 175 -21.17 9.74 -5.59
N ILE A 176 -20.13 9.15 -6.21
CA ILE A 176 -19.80 7.73 -6.07
C ILE A 176 -19.71 7.38 -4.57
N ARG A 177 -20.33 6.26 -4.15
CA ARG A 177 -20.46 5.78 -2.76
C ARG A 177 -21.35 6.67 -1.84
N GLU A 178 -22.03 7.67 -2.35
CA GLU A 178 -23.08 8.36 -1.57
C GLU A 178 -24.35 7.52 -1.50
N VAL A 179 -25.18 7.81 -0.53
CA VAL A 179 -26.48 7.14 -0.37
C VAL A 179 -27.32 7.37 -1.63
N GLY A 180 -27.73 6.28 -2.29
CA GLY A 180 -28.49 6.34 -3.54
C GLY A 180 -27.66 6.32 -4.82
N SER A 181 -26.33 6.35 -4.74
CA SER A 181 -25.47 6.13 -5.91
C SER A 181 -25.56 4.67 -6.37
N GLU A 182 -25.55 4.45 -7.68
CA GLU A 182 -25.48 3.10 -8.27
C GLU A 182 -24.11 2.44 -8.02
N ILE A 183 -23.05 3.24 -7.85
CA ILE A 183 -21.67 2.78 -7.64
C ILE A 183 -21.36 2.83 -6.14
N GLN A 184 -21.16 1.67 -5.52
CA GLN A 184 -20.95 1.53 -4.08
C GLN A 184 -19.61 0.87 -3.70
N ASN A 185 -19.00 0.06 -4.58
CA ASN A 185 -17.83 -0.75 -4.26
C ASN A 185 -16.53 -0.17 -4.81
N LEU A 186 -16.59 0.69 -5.85
CA LEU A 186 -15.38 1.34 -6.37
C LEU A 186 -14.80 2.31 -5.35
N SER A 187 -13.50 2.22 -5.10
CA SER A 187 -12.74 3.27 -4.43
C SER A 187 -12.54 4.45 -5.39
N ILE A 188 -12.48 5.65 -4.87
CA ILE A 188 -12.29 6.85 -5.70
C ILE A 188 -11.07 7.66 -5.26
N GLY A 189 -10.35 8.20 -6.24
CA GLY A 189 -9.24 9.12 -6.03
C GLY A 189 -9.38 10.35 -6.92
N VAL A 190 -8.88 11.48 -6.45
CA VAL A 190 -8.82 12.73 -7.21
C VAL A 190 -7.38 13.10 -7.52
N SER A 191 -7.11 13.41 -8.79
CA SER A 191 -5.82 13.92 -9.23
C SER A 191 -5.83 15.46 -9.18
N VAL A 192 -4.87 16.03 -8.45
CA VAL A 192 -4.80 17.47 -8.18
C VAL A 192 -3.48 18.03 -8.67
N GLY A 193 -3.52 19.07 -9.52
CA GLY A 193 -2.35 19.78 -10.01
C GLY A 193 -1.94 20.94 -9.09
N ASP A 194 -0.67 21.33 -9.16
CA ASP A 194 -0.10 22.41 -8.32
C ASP A 194 -0.78 23.75 -8.60
N ARG A 195 -1.02 24.07 -9.88
CA ARG A 195 -1.71 25.28 -10.26
C ARG A 195 -3.12 25.35 -9.67
N TRP A 196 -3.88 24.26 -9.75
CA TRP A 196 -5.23 24.18 -9.18
C TRP A 196 -5.21 24.37 -7.66
N MET A 197 -4.26 23.71 -6.96
CA MET A 197 -4.07 23.91 -5.51
C MET A 197 -3.77 25.35 -5.16
N GLN A 198 -2.87 26.00 -5.91
CA GLN A 198 -2.49 27.39 -5.67
C GLN A 198 -3.67 28.33 -5.86
N GLU A 199 -4.42 28.22 -6.97
CA GLU A 199 -5.60 29.04 -7.25
C GLU A 199 -6.70 28.82 -6.18
N MET A 200 -6.91 27.59 -5.72
CA MET A 200 -7.81 27.29 -4.61
C MET A 200 -7.38 28.00 -3.32
N ILE A 201 -6.10 27.96 -2.96
CA ILE A 201 -5.55 28.63 -1.77
C ILE A 201 -5.72 30.16 -1.89
N GLU A 202 -5.46 30.73 -3.05
CA GLU A 202 -5.55 32.17 -3.34
C GLU A 202 -6.99 32.71 -3.34
N GLY A 203 -8.00 31.85 -3.42
CA GLY A 203 -9.38 32.27 -3.18
C GLY A 203 -10.36 32.00 -4.31
N ASP A 204 -9.99 31.24 -5.32
CA ASP A 204 -10.93 30.83 -6.37
C ASP A 204 -12.15 30.13 -5.74
N THR A 205 -13.32 30.74 -5.92
CA THR A 205 -14.55 30.32 -5.23
C THR A 205 -15.04 28.96 -5.69
N GLU A 206 -14.92 28.65 -6.98
CA GLU A 206 -15.35 27.37 -7.55
C GLU A 206 -14.44 26.24 -7.03
N LYS A 207 -13.11 26.41 -7.11
CA LYS A 207 -12.14 25.43 -6.62
C LYS A 207 -12.27 25.20 -5.12
N ARG A 208 -12.50 26.25 -4.33
CA ARG A 208 -12.80 26.13 -2.89
C ARG A 208 -14.07 25.34 -2.64
N GLY A 209 -15.09 25.50 -3.47
CA GLY A 209 -16.33 24.73 -3.38
C GLY A 209 -16.09 23.22 -3.60
N ILE A 210 -15.36 22.88 -4.66
CA ILE A 210 -14.96 21.48 -4.96
C ILE A 210 -14.09 20.92 -3.83
N TRP A 211 -13.09 21.68 -3.39
CA TRP A 211 -12.18 21.24 -2.31
C TRP A 211 -12.91 21.01 -1.00
N ALA A 212 -13.81 21.89 -0.60
CA ALA A 212 -14.65 21.73 0.58
C ALA A 212 -15.51 20.46 0.51
N ARG A 213 -16.03 20.12 -0.68
CA ARG A 213 -16.78 18.87 -0.92
C ARG A 213 -15.88 17.64 -0.78
N ILE A 214 -14.65 17.68 -1.32
CA ILE A 214 -13.65 16.61 -1.15
C ILE A 214 -13.37 16.39 0.34
N LEU A 215 -13.06 17.45 1.10
CA LEU A 215 -12.73 17.33 2.52
C LEU A 215 -13.90 16.79 3.35
N ARG A 216 -15.13 17.27 3.06
CA ARG A 216 -16.34 16.75 3.71
C ARG A 216 -16.52 15.27 3.44
N LYS A 217 -16.42 14.84 2.17
CA LYS A 217 -16.56 13.43 1.78
C LYS A 217 -15.46 12.57 2.42
N ARG A 218 -14.23 13.06 2.52
CA ARG A 218 -13.16 12.36 3.24
C ARG A 218 -13.47 12.17 4.72
N LYS A 219 -14.07 13.18 5.38
CA LYS A 219 -14.51 13.07 6.78
C LYS A 219 -15.64 12.04 6.96
N GLU A 220 -16.57 11.96 6.02
CA GLU A 220 -17.76 11.11 6.09
C GLU A 220 -17.48 9.65 5.70
N THR A 221 -16.63 9.45 4.68
CA THR A 221 -16.46 8.13 4.03
C THR A 221 -15.02 7.61 3.98
N GLY A 222 -14.04 8.45 4.32
CA GLY A 222 -12.62 8.17 4.11
C GLY A 222 -12.11 8.47 2.70
N TYR A 223 -12.99 8.65 1.73
CA TYR A 223 -12.71 8.92 0.31
C TYR A 223 -13.02 10.37 -0.07
N PRO A 224 -12.52 10.86 -1.24
CA PRO A 224 -11.58 10.25 -2.17
C PRO A 224 -10.14 10.22 -1.65
N TYR A 225 -9.28 9.36 -2.22
CA TYR A 225 -7.84 9.50 -2.12
C TYR A 225 -7.40 10.79 -2.82
N ILE A 226 -6.26 11.34 -2.43
CA ILE A 226 -5.70 12.53 -3.08
C ILE A 226 -4.36 12.13 -3.72
N PHE A 227 -4.23 12.41 -5.01
CA PHE A 227 -3.03 12.18 -5.80
C PHE A 227 -2.53 13.52 -6.34
N PHE A 228 -1.39 14.00 -5.85
CA PHE A 228 -0.79 15.26 -6.29
C PHE A 228 0.03 15.03 -7.55
N LYS A 229 -0.62 15.13 -8.72
CA LYS A 229 -0.06 14.71 -10.01
C LYS A 229 1.23 15.41 -10.38
N ASP A 230 1.36 16.72 -10.07
CA ASP A 230 2.57 17.48 -10.42
C ASP A 230 3.71 17.13 -9.46
N THR A 231 3.45 16.95 -8.17
CA THR A 231 4.43 16.45 -7.20
C THR A 231 4.98 15.09 -7.64
N VAL A 232 4.10 14.18 -8.07
CA VAL A 232 4.49 12.85 -8.59
C VAL A 232 5.35 12.99 -9.84
N ASN A 233 4.89 13.75 -10.84
CA ASN A 233 5.57 13.86 -12.14
C ASN A 233 6.89 14.64 -12.07
N ASN A 234 7.01 15.61 -11.18
CA ASN A 234 8.26 16.34 -10.92
C ASN A 234 9.33 15.45 -10.27
N ASN A 235 8.88 14.44 -9.48
CA ASN A 235 9.75 13.54 -8.72
C ASN A 235 9.76 12.08 -9.23
N LYS A 236 9.30 11.84 -10.46
CA LYS A 236 9.36 10.51 -11.10
C LYS A 236 10.79 10.17 -11.54
N PRO A 237 11.10 8.87 -11.78
CA PRO A 237 12.40 8.44 -12.31
C PRO A 237 12.81 9.20 -13.58
N GLN A 238 14.12 9.46 -13.72
CA GLN A 238 14.64 10.25 -14.83
C GLN A 238 14.27 9.67 -16.20
N VAL A 239 14.31 8.35 -16.33
CA VAL A 239 13.91 7.65 -17.57
C VAL A 239 12.49 8.01 -18.02
N LEU A 240 11.55 8.22 -17.09
CA LEU A 240 10.18 8.62 -17.43
C LEU A 240 10.10 10.09 -17.85
N LYS A 241 11.00 10.95 -17.34
CA LYS A 241 11.12 12.35 -17.79
C LYS A 241 11.67 12.39 -19.21
N ASP A 242 12.75 11.68 -19.46
CA ASP A 242 13.44 11.65 -20.77
C ASP A 242 12.55 11.04 -21.89
N LYS A 243 11.67 10.13 -21.52
CA LYS A 243 10.72 9.46 -22.46
C LYS A 243 9.32 10.10 -22.45
N ASP A 244 9.17 11.27 -21.83
CA ASP A 244 7.90 12.02 -21.73
C ASP A 244 6.70 11.17 -21.26
N ARG A 245 6.94 10.31 -20.26
CA ARG A 245 5.90 9.42 -19.73
C ARG A 245 5.23 10.07 -18.52
N THR A 246 3.95 10.43 -18.65
CA THR A 246 3.16 11.04 -17.57
C THR A 246 2.50 9.99 -16.70
N ILE A 247 2.51 10.23 -15.40
CA ILE A 247 1.79 9.43 -14.39
C ILE A 247 0.49 10.17 -14.05
N TRP A 248 -0.65 9.54 -14.35
CA TRP A 248 -1.97 10.16 -14.25
C TRP A 248 -2.73 9.82 -12.98
N ALA A 249 -2.49 8.62 -12.45
CA ALA A 249 -3.21 8.07 -11.32
C ALA A 249 -2.35 7.08 -10.55
N SER A 250 -2.83 6.66 -9.38
CA SER A 250 -2.23 5.61 -8.56
C SER A 250 -3.02 4.29 -8.69
N ASN A 251 -2.60 3.30 -7.91
CA ASN A 251 -3.30 2.03 -7.74
C ASN A 251 -4.46 2.11 -6.73
N LEU A 252 -5.04 0.95 -6.40
CA LEU A 252 -6.10 0.81 -5.40
C LEU A 252 -5.73 1.36 -4.01
N CYS A 253 -4.45 1.28 -3.63
CA CYS A 253 -3.98 1.65 -2.29
C CYS A 253 -3.11 2.93 -2.26
N SER A 254 -3.00 3.65 -3.37
CA SER A 254 -2.34 4.97 -3.50
C SER A 254 -0.82 5.00 -3.34
N GLU A 255 -0.12 3.86 -3.25
CA GLU A 255 1.34 3.82 -3.14
C GLU A 255 2.06 3.72 -4.48
N ILE A 256 1.38 3.33 -5.55
CA ILE A 256 1.99 3.14 -6.87
C ILE A 256 1.94 4.44 -7.66
N ALA A 257 3.08 4.83 -8.21
CA ALA A 257 3.24 5.99 -9.08
C ALA A 257 3.95 5.56 -10.38
N LEU A 258 3.19 4.97 -11.29
CA LEU A 258 3.65 4.41 -12.56
C LEU A 258 2.79 4.89 -13.73
N PRO A 259 3.37 5.05 -14.93
CA PRO A 259 2.62 5.48 -16.10
C PRO A 259 1.82 4.31 -16.69
N SER A 260 0.68 4.64 -17.27
CA SER A 260 -0.09 3.75 -18.16
C SER A 260 -0.40 4.48 -19.46
N ASN A 261 -0.63 3.74 -20.54
CA ASN A 261 -1.10 4.25 -21.83
C ASN A 261 -1.91 3.18 -22.57
N HIS A 262 -2.26 3.43 -23.82
CA HIS A 262 -3.01 2.50 -24.67
C HIS A 262 -2.46 1.06 -24.62
N ASP A 263 -1.14 0.91 -24.78
CA ASP A 263 -0.46 -0.40 -24.92
C ASP A 263 0.06 -0.97 -23.59
N GLU A 264 0.01 -0.20 -22.52
CA GLU A 264 0.62 -0.54 -21.25
C GLU A 264 -0.30 -0.25 -20.06
N SER A 265 -0.65 -1.29 -19.34
CA SER A 265 -1.26 -1.21 -18.00
C SER A 265 -0.18 -1.43 -16.94
N PHE A 266 -0.01 -0.50 -16.03
CA PHE A 266 1.07 -0.62 -15.06
C PHE A 266 0.90 -1.82 -14.14
N VAL A 267 2.04 -2.39 -13.75
CA VAL A 267 2.15 -3.51 -12.82
C VAL A 267 3.27 -3.21 -11.83
N CYS A 268 3.03 -3.41 -10.54
CA CYS A 268 4.05 -3.27 -9.52
C CYS A 268 4.09 -4.48 -8.59
N ASN A 269 5.29 -4.99 -8.36
CA ASN A 269 5.55 -6.09 -7.44
C ASN A 269 6.00 -5.57 -6.08
N LEU A 270 5.32 -5.98 -5.01
CA LEU A 270 5.47 -5.42 -3.67
C LEU A 270 6.00 -6.43 -2.64
N ALA A 271 6.84 -5.94 -1.75
CA ALA A 271 7.23 -6.57 -0.50
C ALA A 271 7.57 -5.49 0.55
N SER A 272 7.81 -5.89 1.79
CA SER A 272 8.21 -4.96 2.85
C SER A 272 9.35 -5.52 3.69
N MET A 273 10.31 -4.65 4.07
CA MET A 273 11.28 -4.92 5.11
C MET A 273 10.63 -4.73 6.47
N ASN A 274 10.93 -5.64 7.40
CA ASN A 274 10.50 -5.49 8.78
C ASN A 274 11.43 -4.54 9.55
N ALA A 275 10.97 -3.32 9.80
CA ALA A 275 11.74 -2.31 10.51
C ALA A 275 12.13 -2.77 11.93
N LEU A 276 11.29 -3.58 12.61
CA LEU A 276 11.62 -4.12 13.93
C LEU A 276 12.96 -4.86 13.95
N MET A 277 13.34 -5.48 12.82
CA MET A 277 14.58 -6.24 12.67
C MET A 277 15.72 -5.42 12.02
N PHE A 278 15.57 -4.09 11.89
CA PHE A 278 16.55 -3.22 11.22
C PHE A 278 17.96 -3.37 11.78
N ASP A 279 18.11 -3.43 13.09
CA ASP A 279 19.43 -3.56 13.73
C ASP A 279 20.18 -4.84 13.34
N GLU A 280 19.47 -5.88 12.92
CA GLU A 280 20.09 -7.11 12.42
C GLU A 280 20.35 -7.02 10.92
N TRP A 281 19.29 -6.75 10.11
CA TRP A 281 19.43 -6.84 8.66
C TRP A 281 20.24 -5.71 8.04
N GLN A 282 20.45 -4.56 8.71
CA GLN A 282 21.35 -3.53 8.21
C GLN A 282 22.82 -3.99 8.09
N HIS A 283 23.20 -5.12 8.67
CA HIS A 283 24.55 -5.70 8.60
C HIS A 283 24.65 -6.88 7.61
N THR A 284 23.64 -7.05 6.76
CA THR A 284 23.51 -8.14 5.79
C THR A 284 23.16 -7.58 4.42
N ASP A 285 23.12 -8.44 3.40
CA ASP A 285 22.62 -8.12 2.06
C ASP A 285 21.10 -8.39 1.91
N ALA A 286 20.35 -8.22 2.99
CA ALA A 286 18.92 -8.56 3.02
C ALA A 286 18.08 -7.71 2.06
N VAL A 287 18.41 -6.42 1.90
CA VAL A 287 17.70 -5.54 0.96
C VAL A 287 17.99 -5.95 -0.48
N GLU A 288 19.25 -6.20 -0.82
CA GLU A 288 19.65 -6.66 -2.14
C GLU A 288 19.01 -8.00 -2.48
N THR A 289 19.06 -8.96 -1.56
CA THR A 289 18.41 -10.27 -1.73
C THR A 289 16.92 -10.13 -1.98
N MET A 290 16.22 -9.21 -1.33
CA MET A 290 14.80 -8.96 -1.57
C MET A 290 14.55 -8.35 -2.95
N ILE A 291 15.39 -7.45 -3.44
CA ILE A 291 15.26 -6.88 -4.80
C ILE A 291 15.46 -7.97 -5.86
N TYR A 292 16.44 -8.87 -5.69
CA TYR A 292 16.61 -10.04 -6.54
C TYR A 292 15.38 -10.96 -6.52
N PHE A 293 14.84 -11.21 -5.34
CA PHE A 293 13.61 -11.99 -5.18
C PHE A 293 12.43 -11.36 -5.91
N LEU A 294 12.23 -10.05 -5.76
CA LEU A 294 11.14 -9.34 -6.43
C LEU A 294 11.30 -9.36 -7.95
N ASP A 295 12.53 -9.31 -8.48
CA ASP A 295 12.77 -9.45 -9.92
C ASP A 295 12.46 -10.88 -10.41
N ALA A 296 12.73 -11.93 -9.60
CA ALA A 296 12.32 -13.31 -9.89
C ALA A 296 10.79 -13.46 -9.93
N VAL A 297 10.07 -12.81 -9.01
CA VAL A 297 8.59 -12.79 -9.00
C VAL A 297 8.04 -12.08 -10.23
N MET A 298 8.68 -10.99 -10.66
CA MET A 298 8.35 -10.28 -11.90
C MET A 298 8.58 -11.17 -13.13
N GLU A 299 9.66 -11.94 -13.16
CA GLU A 299 9.93 -12.89 -14.26
C GLU A 299 8.86 -13.98 -14.35
N GLU A 300 8.44 -14.56 -13.23
CA GLU A 300 7.33 -15.51 -13.23
C GLU A 300 6.03 -14.89 -13.72
N TYR A 301 5.75 -13.64 -13.31
CA TYR A 301 4.56 -12.91 -13.79
C TYR A 301 4.58 -12.74 -15.31
N ILE A 302 5.71 -12.30 -15.87
CA ILE A 302 5.89 -12.13 -17.31
C ILE A 302 5.68 -13.47 -18.04
N THR A 303 6.33 -14.54 -17.56
CA THR A 303 6.22 -15.87 -18.14
C THR A 303 4.79 -16.41 -18.11
N LYS A 304 4.05 -16.21 -17.03
CA LYS A 304 2.65 -16.65 -16.90
C LYS A 304 1.68 -15.88 -17.82
N LEU A 305 2.03 -14.66 -18.21
CA LEU A 305 1.21 -13.84 -19.09
C LEU A 305 1.53 -14.01 -20.57
N GLU A 306 2.60 -14.70 -20.92
CA GLU A 306 2.97 -14.90 -22.31
C GLU A 306 1.83 -15.53 -23.12
N GLY A 307 1.40 -14.83 -24.19
CA GLY A 307 0.26 -15.26 -25.01
C GLY A 307 -1.14 -15.01 -24.43
N ASN A 308 -1.26 -14.38 -23.27
CA ASN A 308 -2.55 -14.01 -22.70
C ASN A 308 -3.10 -12.74 -23.37
N LYS A 309 -4.06 -12.92 -24.28
CA LYS A 309 -4.62 -11.82 -25.07
C LYS A 309 -5.35 -10.75 -24.26
N PHE A 310 -5.96 -11.12 -23.14
CA PHE A 310 -6.73 -10.19 -22.29
C PHE A 310 -5.85 -9.34 -21.38
N MET A 311 -4.59 -9.74 -21.16
CA MET A 311 -3.66 -9.03 -20.28
C MET A 311 -2.39 -8.59 -21.01
N GLN A 312 -2.50 -8.38 -22.33
CA GLN A 312 -1.36 -7.99 -23.15
C GLN A 312 -0.73 -6.67 -22.69
N SER A 313 -1.54 -5.68 -22.30
CA SER A 313 -1.03 -4.39 -21.83
C SER A 313 -0.26 -4.52 -20.51
N SER A 314 -0.73 -5.38 -19.59
CA SER A 314 -0.01 -5.71 -18.35
C SER A 314 1.31 -6.44 -18.64
N TYR A 315 1.31 -7.39 -19.57
CA TYR A 315 2.52 -8.09 -20.03
C TYR A 315 3.55 -7.12 -20.63
N ASN A 316 3.10 -6.22 -21.51
CA ASN A 316 3.95 -5.24 -22.17
C ASN A 316 4.65 -4.33 -21.14
N PHE A 317 3.88 -3.83 -20.17
CA PHE A 317 4.43 -2.99 -19.11
C PHE A 317 5.46 -3.77 -18.25
N ALA A 318 5.07 -4.94 -17.76
CA ALA A 318 5.93 -5.77 -16.91
C ALA A 318 7.26 -6.09 -17.59
N LYS A 319 7.22 -6.52 -18.85
CA LYS A 319 8.41 -6.86 -19.62
C LYS A 319 9.31 -5.66 -19.93
N ARG A 320 8.70 -4.50 -20.21
CA ARG A 320 9.43 -3.28 -20.58
C ARG A 320 10.07 -2.59 -19.40
N TRP A 321 9.43 -2.60 -18.22
CA TRP A 321 9.79 -1.72 -17.11
C TRP A 321 10.19 -2.43 -15.82
N ARG A 322 9.72 -3.64 -15.57
CA ARG A 322 10.02 -4.46 -14.39
C ARG A 322 9.94 -3.67 -13.08
N ALA A 323 8.85 -2.92 -12.87
CA ALA A 323 8.69 -2.03 -11.72
C ALA A 323 8.51 -2.79 -10.40
N LEU A 324 9.24 -2.39 -9.37
CA LEU A 324 9.22 -2.95 -8.02
C LEU A 324 8.80 -1.89 -7.01
N GLY A 325 8.32 -2.34 -5.84
CA GLY A 325 7.94 -1.49 -4.72
C GLY A 325 8.28 -2.13 -3.39
N LEU A 326 9.53 -2.05 -2.96
CA LEU A 326 9.95 -2.48 -1.63
C LEU A 326 9.59 -1.40 -0.61
N GLY A 327 8.80 -1.77 0.39
CA GLY A 327 8.35 -0.89 1.46
C GLY A 327 8.88 -1.27 2.83
N ILE A 328 8.22 -0.75 3.85
CA ILE A 328 8.54 -0.95 5.26
C ILE A 328 7.24 -1.30 6.00
N LEU A 329 7.33 -2.23 6.94
CA LEU A 329 6.33 -2.45 7.98
C LEU A 329 7.00 -2.56 9.36
N GLY A 330 6.21 -2.60 10.42
CA GLY A 330 6.74 -2.70 11.77
C GLY A 330 7.37 -1.41 12.31
N TRP A 331 7.05 -0.25 11.71
CA TRP A 331 7.71 1.01 12.05
C TRP A 331 7.48 1.42 13.50
N HIS A 332 6.23 1.45 13.97
CA HIS A 332 5.95 1.82 15.37
C HIS A 332 6.50 0.78 16.35
N SER A 333 6.43 -0.51 16.00
CA SER A 333 7.05 -1.59 16.79
C SER A 333 8.56 -1.39 16.94
N TYR A 334 9.24 -0.97 15.87
CA TYR A 334 10.66 -0.62 15.91
C TYR A 334 10.94 0.53 16.87
N LEU A 335 10.20 1.63 16.77
CA LEU A 335 10.37 2.78 17.67
C LEU A 335 10.13 2.38 19.13
N GLN A 336 9.08 1.61 19.41
CA GLN A 336 8.78 1.14 20.77
C GLN A 336 9.87 0.19 21.31
N SER A 337 10.43 -0.68 20.48
CA SER A 337 11.55 -1.54 20.87
C SER A 337 12.79 -0.76 21.29
N LYS A 338 12.96 0.43 20.72
CA LYS A 338 14.05 1.38 21.03
C LYS A 338 13.69 2.36 22.16
N LYS A 339 12.50 2.28 22.72
CA LYS A 339 11.96 3.25 23.68
C LYS A 339 11.95 4.68 23.12
N ILE A 340 11.63 4.83 21.83
CA ILE A 340 11.53 6.10 21.11
C ILE A 340 10.06 6.46 20.92
N SER A 341 9.65 7.65 21.39
CA SER A 341 8.32 8.18 21.10
C SER A 341 8.17 8.50 19.60
N PHE A 342 7.02 8.16 19.02
CA PHE A 342 6.72 8.42 17.61
C PHE A 342 6.84 9.91 17.25
N GLU A 343 6.51 10.81 18.16
CA GLU A 343 6.53 12.26 17.95
C GLU A 343 7.89 12.91 18.23
N SER A 344 8.91 12.12 18.57
CA SER A 344 10.23 12.64 18.91
C SER A 344 11.09 12.97 17.69
N PHE A 345 12.06 13.86 17.88
CA PHE A 345 13.10 14.13 16.87
C PHE A 345 13.92 12.86 16.55
N ALA A 346 14.13 11.99 17.54
CA ALA A 346 14.81 10.71 17.32
C ALA A 346 14.07 9.82 16.32
N ALA A 347 12.72 9.75 16.39
CA ALA A 347 11.91 9.02 15.41
C ALA A 347 12.07 9.60 14.00
N GLN A 348 12.15 10.92 13.87
CA GLN A 348 12.40 11.58 12.58
C GLN A 348 13.78 11.20 12.01
N MET A 349 14.81 11.14 12.84
CA MET A 349 16.16 10.72 12.42
C MET A 349 16.20 9.25 12.00
N GLU A 350 15.54 8.37 12.77
CA GLU A 350 15.45 6.95 12.40
C GLU A 350 14.67 6.75 11.10
N THR A 351 13.61 7.55 10.85
CA THR A 351 12.87 7.54 9.58
C THR A 351 13.81 7.76 8.37
N VAL A 352 14.65 8.77 8.44
CA VAL A 352 15.64 9.09 7.39
C VAL A 352 16.66 7.96 7.25
N LYS A 353 17.22 7.49 8.38
CA LYS A 353 18.25 6.44 8.41
C LYS A 353 17.78 5.16 7.73
N VAL A 354 16.62 4.63 8.14
CA VAL A 354 16.08 3.37 7.61
C VAL A 354 15.71 3.52 6.13
N SER A 355 15.03 4.61 5.76
CA SER A 355 14.58 4.82 4.38
C SER A 355 15.75 5.02 3.42
N LYS A 356 16.76 5.79 3.84
CA LYS A 356 17.97 5.99 3.04
C LYS A 356 18.74 4.68 2.86
N PHE A 357 18.85 3.85 3.90
CA PHE A 357 19.50 2.55 3.79
C PHE A 357 18.84 1.67 2.73
N ILE A 358 17.51 1.57 2.75
CA ILE A 358 16.77 0.79 1.75
C ILE A 358 16.94 1.36 0.34
N ASP A 359 16.92 2.68 0.19
CA ASP A 359 17.13 3.34 -1.11
C ASP A 359 18.51 3.04 -1.68
N ASP A 360 19.58 3.26 -0.88
CA ASP A 360 20.97 3.03 -1.31
C ASP A 360 21.20 1.56 -1.72
N HIS A 361 20.75 0.59 -0.91
CA HIS A 361 20.96 -0.84 -1.15
C HIS A 361 20.08 -1.40 -2.27
N SER A 362 18.84 -0.93 -2.40
CA SER A 362 17.98 -1.31 -3.53
C SER A 362 18.49 -0.74 -4.84
N MET A 363 19.12 0.44 -4.83
CA MET A 363 19.78 1.01 -6.01
C MET A 363 21.02 0.20 -6.42
N ALA A 364 21.81 -0.25 -5.47
CA ALA A 364 22.95 -1.14 -5.77
C ALA A 364 22.46 -2.44 -6.43
N ALA A 365 21.45 -3.08 -5.83
CA ALA A 365 20.89 -4.34 -6.33
C ALA A 365 20.30 -4.24 -7.75
N THR A 366 19.55 -3.18 -8.08
CA THR A 366 18.98 -3.05 -9.44
C THR A 366 20.06 -2.80 -10.49
N LYS A 367 21.19 -2.21 -10.12
CA LYS A 367 22.36 -2.05 -11.02
C LYS A 367 23.06 -3.39 -11.24
N GLU A 368 23.32 -4.14 -10.17
CA GLU A 368 23.90 -5.48 -10.26
C GLU A 368 23.00 -6.42 -11.11
N LEU A 369 21.68 -6.38 -10.90
CA LEU A 369 20.71 -7.10 -11.74
C LEU A 369 20.79 -6.71 -13.23
N ALA A 370 21.03 -5.43 -13.53
CA ALA A 370 21.20 -4.98 -14.93
C ALA A 370 22.51 -5.49 -15.54
N GLU A 371 23.57 -5.58 -14.76
CA GLU A 371 24.86 -6.16 -15.20
C GLU A 371 24.72 -7.67 -15.45
N GLU A 372 23.96 -8.38 -14.60
CA GLU A 372 23.83 -9.84 -14.66
C GLU A 372 22.81 -10.30 -15.71
N TYR A 373 21.62 -9.69 -15.74
CA TYR A 373 20.50 -10.11 -16.62
C TYR A 373 20.19 -9.12 -17.74
N GLY A 374 20.88 -8.00 -17.81
CA GLY A 374 20.65 -6.95 -18.80
C GLY A 374 19.54 -5.97 -18.40
N GLU A 375 19.53 -4.83 -19.08
CA GLU A 375 18.49 -3.82 -18.96
C GLU A 375 17.27 -4.20 -19.82
N PRO A 376 16.02 -4.12 -19.30
CA PRO A 376 14.84 -4.26 -20.12
C PRO A 376 14.70 -3.08 -21.11
N GLU A 377 13.90 -3.26 -22.17
CA GLU A 377 13.75 -2.28 -23.27
C GLU A 377 13.50 -0.85 -22.77
N GLY A 378 12.65 -0.67 -21.77
CA GLY A 378 12.33 0.64 -21.21
C GLY A 378 13.50 1.31 -20.50
N MET A 379 14.43 0.52 -19.98
CA MET A 379 15.56 0.97 -19.14
C MET A 379 16.90 1.03 -19.89
N LEU A 380 16.93 0.75 -21.17
CA LEU A 380 18.19 0.72 -21.95
C LEU A 380 18.98 2.03 -21.83
N GLY A 381 20.21 1.93 -21.39
CA GLY A 381 21.16 3.04 -21.19
C GLY A 381 21.08 3.73 -19.82
N TYR A 382 20.26 3.23 -18.88
CA TYR A 382 20.12 3.81 -17.53
C TYR A 382 20.91 3.04 -16.46
N GLY A 383 21.49 1.89 -16.78
CA GLY A 383 22.29 1.10 -15.84
C GLY A 383 21.46 0.48 -14.71
N GLN A 384 20.18 0.25 -14.93
CA GLN A 384 19.25 -0.31 -13.95
C GLN A 384 18.32 -1.32 -14.64
N ARG A 385 17.96 -2.39 -13.90
CA ARG A 385 17.00 -3.37 -14.41
C ARG A 385 15.55 -2.97 -14.13
N ASN A 386 15.27 -2.31 -13.02
CA ASN A 386 13.93 -2.01 -12.55
C ASN A 386 13.63 -0.50 -12.67
N LEU A 387 12.48 -0.13 -13.20
CA LEU A 387 12.04 1.26 -13.34
C LEU A 387 11.94 1.97 -11.99
N THR A 388 11.36 1.30 -11.01
CA THR A 388 11.23 1.74 -9.63
C THR A 388 11.62 0.61 -8.70
N ARG A 389 11.95 0.93 -7.44
CA ARG A 389 12.43 -0.02 -6.42
C ARG A 389 11.61 0.03 -5.15
N THR A 390 11.05 1.20 -4.80
CA THR A 390 10.45 1.46 -3.49
C THR A 390 9.04 2.05 -3.57
N ALA A 391 8.15 1.55 -2.71
CA ALA A 391 6.80 2.03 -2.46
C ALA A 391 6.33 1.58 -1.07
N ILE A 392 5.48 2.34 -0.40
CA ILE A 392 4.97 1.98 0.93
C ILE A 392 3.53 1.52 0.83
N ALA A 393 3.30 0.21 0.89
CA ALA A 393 1.99 -0.42 0.89
C ALA A 393 1.32 -0.43 2.28
N PRO A 394 -0.01 -0.68 2.39
CA PRO A 394 -0.72 -0.63 3.68
C PRO A 394 -0.38 -1.77 4.65
N THR A 395 0.02 -2.91 4.21
CA THR A 395 0.55 -4.09 4.93
C THR A 395 -0.25 -4.60 6.14
N THR A 396 -1.56 -4.45 6.20
CA THR A 396 -2.37 -4.87 7.36
C THR A 396 -2.30 -6.39 7.61
N SER A 397 -2.57 -7.26 6.61
CA SER A 397 -2.41 -8.71 6.77
C SER A 397 -0.96 -9.14 6.81
N SER A 398 -0.09 -8.51 6.02
CA SER A 398 1.34 -8.81 6.01
C SER A 398 1.98 -8.62 7.39
N SER A 399 1.62 -7.56 8.10
CA SER A 399 2.08 -7.30 9.47
C SER A 399 1.48 -8.29 10.48
N PHE A 400 0.22 -8.70 10.27
CA PHE A 400 -0.42 -9.73 11.09
C PHE A 400 0.28 -11.08 10.92
N ILE A 401 0.57 -11.48 9.68
CA ILE A 401 1.35 -12.69 9.37
C ILE A 401 2.72 -12.63 10.05
N LEU A 402 3.39 -11.48 10.03
CA LEU A 402 4.73 -11.30 10.56
C LEU A 402 4.74 -11.08 12.10
N GLY A 403 3.96 -11.86 12.82
CA GLY A 403 3.93 -11.86 14.28
C GLY A 403 3.20 -10.67 14.90
N GLN A 404 2.28 -10.06 14.17
CA GLN A 404 1.48 -8.91 14.61
C GLN A 404 2.32 -7.67 14.95
N VAL A 405 3.39 -7.41 14.20
CA VAL A 405 4.10 -6.13 14.26
C VAL A 405 3.18 -4.99 13.76
N SER A 406 3.51 -3.74 14.06
CA SER A 406 2.71 -2.61 13.60
C SER A 406 2.62 -2.58 12.06
N PRO A 407 1.43 -2.24 11.50
CA PRO A 407 1.29 -2.17 10.05
C PRO A 407 2.07 -0.99 9.47
N THR A 408 2.69 -1.21 8.32
CA THR A 408 3.36 -0.20 7.51
C THR A 408 4.21 0.80 8.33
N ILE A 409 4.04 2.07 8.07
CA ILE A 409 4.70 3.22 8.73
C ILE A 409 3.82 3.88 9.79
N GLU A 410 2.66 3.30 10.08
CA GLU A 410 1.63 3.90 10.92
C GLU A 410 1.85 3.63 12.40
N PRO A 411 1.37 4.52 13.27
CA PRO A 411 1.21 4.21 14.68
C PRO A 411 0.21 3.05 14.89
N LEU A 412 0.42 2.28 15.95
CA LEU A 412 -0.55 1.27 16.39
C LEU A 412 -1.88 1.94 16.75
N ALA A 413 -2.98 1.37 16.26
CA ALA A 413 -4.32 1.87 16.57
C ALA A 413 -4.69 1.68 18.05
N SER A 414 -4.17 0.64 18.71
CA SER A 414 -4.44 0.29 20.09
C SER A 414 -3.30 -0.56 20.66
N ASN A 415 -3.01 -0.43 21.95
CA ASN A 415 -2.06 -1.29 22.66
C ASN A 415 -2.67 -2.63 23.11
N TYR A 416 -3.99 -2.71 23.17
CA TYR A 416 -4.72 -3.93 23.53
C TYR A 416 -6.09 -3.96 22.87
N PHE A 417 -6.34 -5.01 22.10
CA PHE A 417 -7.65 -5.25 21.50
C PHE A 417 -7.93 -6.74 21.39
N THR A 418 -9.22 -7.06 21.35
CA THR A 418 -9.69 -8.41 21.07
C THR A 418 -10.45 -8.43 19.76
N LYS A 419 -10.22 -9.46 18.97
CA LYS A 419 -10.81 -9.65 17.67
C LYS A 419 -11.51 -10.99 17.61
N ASP A 420 -12.80 -10.97 17.26
CA ASP A 420 -13.55 -12.17 16.96
C ASP A 420 -13.47 -12.43 15.44
N LEU A 421 -12.77 -13.49 15.06
CA LEU A 421 -12.73 -13.98 13.69
C LEU A 421 -13.58 -15.24 13.58
N ALA A 422 -14.02 -15.60 12.35
CA ALA A 422 -14.87 -16.77 12.09
C ALA A 422 -14.34 -18.11 12.67
N LYS A 423 -13.10 -18.17 13.11
CA LYS A 423 -12.43 -19.37 13.67
C LYS A 423 -11.83 -19.15 15.06
N GLY A 424 -12.15 -18.08 15.76
CA GLY A 424 -11.64 -17.86 17.12
C GLY A 424 -11.51 -16.40 17.51
N LYS A 425 -11.29 -16.22 18.81
CA LYS A 425 -11.06 -14.92 19.42
C LYS A 425 -9.55 -14.69 19.55
N PHE A 426 -9.05 -13.66 18.88
CA PHE A 426 -7.64 -13.27 18.92
C PHE A 426 -7.49 -12.07 19.84
N THR A 427 -6.50 -12.11 20.71
CA THR A 427 -6.20 -11.02 21.63
C THR A 427 -4.80 -10.51 21.34
N TYR A 428 -4.70 -9.24 20.93
CA TYR A 428 -3.42 -8.55 20.79
C TYR A 428 -3.11 -7.79 22.07
N LYS A 429 -1.93 -8.03 22.61
CA LYS A 429 -1.31 -7.20 23.66
C LYS A 429 0.01 -6.70 23.12
N ASN A 430 0.21 -5.37 23.13
CA ASN A 430 1.47 -4.78 22.69
C ASN A 430 2.63 -5.39 23.50
N PRO A 431 3.56 -6.12 22.86
CA PRO A 431 4.59 -6.86 23.59
C PRO A 431 5.63 -5.98 24.26
N PHE A 432 5.83 -4.76 23.76
CA PHE A 432 6.75 -3.79 24.34
C PHE A 432 6.13 -3.13 25.59
N LEU A 433 4.84 -2.82 25.54
CA LEU A 433 4.08 -2.37 26.70
C LEU A 433 4.01 -3.47 27.76
N LYS A 434 3.75 -4.73 27.33
CA LYS A 434 3.75 -5.88 28.26
C LYS A 434 5.05 -5.99 29.02
N ALA A 435 6.19 -5.89 28.34
CA ALA A 435 7.51 -5.93 28.98
C ALA A 435 7.69 -4.79 29.99
N LEU A 436 7.23 -3.58 29.69
CA LEU A 436 7.26 -2.46 30.64
C LEU A 436 6.36 -2.71 31.85
N LEU A 437 5.15 -3.25 31.63
CA LEU A 437 4.23 -3.58 32.73
C LEU A 437 4.79 -4.70 33.63
N GLU A 438 5.47 -5.71 33.05
CA GLU A 438 6.20 -6.74 33.80
C GLU A 438 7.30 -6.12 34.68
N GLU A 439 8.13 -5.21 34.13
CA GLU A 439 9.17 -4.48 34.87
C GLU A 439 8.59 -3.71 36.06
N LYS A 440 7.37 -3.17 35.91
CA LYS A 440 6.68 -2.39 36.95
C LYS A 440 5.81 -3.25 37.91
N GLY A 441 5.73 -4.56 37.67
CA GLY A 441 4.86 -5.45 38.45
C GLY A 441 3.36 -5.17 38.24
N ARG A 442 2.99 -4.72 37.04
CA ARG A 442 1.64 -4.33 36.61
C ARG A 442 1.11 -5.12 35.41
N ASP A 443 1.75 -6.23 35.02
CA ASP A 443 1.25 -7.12 33.98
C ASP A 443 0.16 -8.05 34.53
N ASP A 444 -0.98 -7.46 34.91
CA ASP A 444 -2.12 -8.15 35.51
C ASP A 444 -3.40 -7.91 34.69
N PHE A 445 -4.42 -8.72 34.95
CA PHE A 445 -5.70 -8.67 34.24
C PHE A 445 -6.39 -7.30 34.38
N ASP A 446 -6.40 -6.71 35.58
CA ASP A 446 -7.09 -5.44 35.84
C ASP A 446 -6.46 -4.29 35.07
N THR A 447 -5.13 -4.26 34.98
CA THR A 447 -4.39 -3.28 34.19
C THR A 447 -4.73 -3.38 32.70
N TRP A 448 -4.73 -4.58 32.14
CA TRP A 448 -5.08 -4.78 30.73
C TRP A 448 -6.56 -4.51 30.44
N GLU A 449 -7.47 -4.90 31.33
CA GLU A 449 -8.89 -4.56 31.20
C GLU A 449 -9.11 -3.04 31.24
N ASN A 450 -8.38 -2.33 32.09
CA ASN A 450 -8.42 -0.88 32.15
C ASN A 450 -7.91 -0.24 30.84
N ILE A 451 -6.80 -0.71 30.31
CA ILE A 451 -6.29 -0.28 28.99
C ILE A 451 -7.33 -0.51 27.89
N LEU A 452 -7.98 -1.68 27.85
CA LEU A 452 -9.01 -2.00 26.87
C LEU A 452 -10.22 -1.05 26.97
N LYS A 453 -10.70 -0.77 28.19
CA LYS A 453 -11.81 0.17 28.44
C LYS A 453 -11.51 1.58 27.94
N HIS A 454 -10.24 1.96 27.88
CA HIS A 454 -9.79 3.25 27.34
C HIS A 454 -9.31 3.15 25.87
N GLY A 455 -9.82 2.20 25.10
CA GLY A 455 -9.51 2.06 23.68
C GLY A 455 -8.05 1.69 23.36
N GLY A 456 -7.36 1.09 24.33
CA GLY A 456 -5.94 0.74 24.20
C GLY A 456 -4.97 1.84 24.58
N SER A 457 -5.47 2.99 25.07
CA SER A 457 -4.65 4.09 25.59
C SER A 457 -3.99 3.74 26.93
N VAL A 458 -2.83 4.30 27.19
CA VAL A 458 -2.12 4.24 28.46
C VAL A 458 -2.02 5.62 29.15
N GLN A 459 -2.58 6.66 28.55
CA GLN A 459 -2.41 8.05 29.00
C GLN A 459 -2.97 8.30 30.43
N HIS A 460 -3.97 7.53 30.83
CA HIS A 460 -4.63 7.61 32.16
C HIS A 460 -3.89 6.84 33.25
N LEU A 461 -2.86 6.04 32.92
CA LEU A 461 -2.15 5.22 33.93
C LEU A 461 -1.15 6.07 34.71
N GLU A 462 -1.45 6.34 35.98
CA GLU A 462 -0.65 7.23 36.81
C GLU A 462 0.76 6.69 37.16
N PHE A 463 0.95 5.37 37.12
CA PHE A 463 2.22 4.73 37.42
C PHE A 463 3.23 4.76 36.25
N LEU A 464 2.82 5.23 35.08
CA LEU A 464 3.70 5.49 33.95
C LEU A 464 4.15 6.95 33.94
N ASP A 465 5.43 7.18 33.69
CA ASP A 465 5.93 8.54 33.49
C ASP A 465 5.54 9.08 32.08
N GLN A 466 5.75 10.37 31.85
CA GLN A 466 5.32 11.00 30.61
C GLN A 466 6.03 10.44 29.37
N ASN A 467 7.32 10.12 29.48
CA ASN A 467 8.07 9.53 28.36
C ASN A 467 7.54 8.13 28.01
N GLU A 468 7.25 7.31 29.02
CA GLU A 468 6.62 5.99 28.82
C GLU A 468 5.24 6.11 28.16
N LYS A 469 4.42 7.06 28.59
CA LYS A 469 3.12 7.35 27.95
C LYS A 469 3.27 7.78 26.49
N ASP A 470 4.24 8.63 26.19
CA ASP A 470 4.49 9.13 24.83
C ASP A 470 4.98 8.02 23.87
N ILE A 471 5.74 7.03 24.36
CA ILE A 471 6.17 5.86 23.58
C ILE A 471 4.97 5.01 23.16
N PHE A 472 3.97 4.86 24.02
CA PHE A 472 2.81 3.99 23.81
C PHE A 472 1.54 4.73 23.40
N LYS A 473 1.65 5.97 22.89
CA LYS A 473 0.52 6.66 22.25
C LYS A 473 -0.06 5.83 21.12
N THR A 474 -1.37 5.78 21.06
CA THR A 474 -2.11 5.17 19.93
C THR A 474 -2.19 6.13 18.74
N PHE A 475 -2.58 5.64 17.58
CA PHE A 475 -2.68 6.47 16.37
C PHE A 475 -3.57 7.71 16.56
N SER A 476 -4.68 7.58 17.30
CA SER A 476 -5.58 8.70 17.59
C SER A 476 -5.00 9.73 18.58
N GLU A 477 -3.95 9.39 19.30
CA GLU A 477 -3.29 10.26 20.27
C GLU A 477 -2.04 10.96 19.70
N ILE A 478 -1.55 10.48 18.56
CA ILE A 478 -0.41 11.06 17.84
C ILE A 478 -0.89 12.20 16.95
N THR A 479 -0.17 13.31 16.98
CA THR A 479 -0.47 14.47 16.15
C THR A 479 -0.40 14.12 14.65
N PRO A 480 -1.47 14.31 13.87
CA PRO A 480 -1.47 13.95 12.44
C PRO A 480 -0.36 14.63 11.64
N LEU A 481 0.02 15.85 12.02
CA LEU A 481 1.14 16.57 11.39
C LEU A 481 2.47 15.82 11.53
N THR A 482 2.73 15.17 12.67
CA THR A 482 3.95 14.38 12.87
C THR A 482 4.00 13.19 11.91
N VAL A 483 2.87 12.53 11.69
CA VAL A 483 2.77 11.42 10.72
C VAL A 483 3.10 11.93 9.31
N VAL A 484 2.55 13.09 8.91
CA VAL A 484 2.84 13.73 7.62
C VAL A 484 4.31 14.15 7.50
N GLN A 485 4.91 14.71 8.56
CA GLN A 485 6.31 15.12 8.59
C GLN A 485 7.26 13.93 8.41
N GLN A 486 7.01 12.81 9.09
CA GLN A 486 7.79 11.58 8.89
C GLN A 486 7.63 11.03 7.48
N ALA A 487 6.40 11.01 6.95
CA ALA A 487 6.14 10.59 5.58
C ALA A 487 6.86 11.48 4.55
N ALA A 488 6.88 12.80 4.76
CA ALA A 488 7.59 13.74 3.90
C ALA A 488 9.13 13.54 3.94
N ALA A 489 9.68 13.29 5.13
CA ALA A 489 11.11 13.00 5.27
C ALA A 489 11.51 11.72 4.54
N ARG A 490 10.67 10.70 4.61
CA ARG A 490 10.85 9.40 3.96
C ARG A 490 10.64 9.48 2.45
N GLN A 491 9.73 10.34 1.95
CA GLN A 491 9.37 10.44 0.53
C GLN A 491 10.57 10.71 -0.38
N LYS A 492 11.62 11.33 0.13
CA LYS A 492 12.86 11.58 -0.63
C LYS A 492 13.61 10.31 -1.04
N TYR A 493 13.33 9.20 -0.35
CA TYR A 493 13.94 7.88 -0.55
C TYR A 493 12.95 6.85 -1.10
N ILE A 494 11.77 7.30 -1.53
CA ILE A 494 10.72 6.46 -2.10
C ILE A 494 10.48 6.88 -3.56
N ASP A 495 10.79 5.99 -4.48
CA ASP A 495 10.59 6.24 -5.92
C ASP A 495 9.13 6.56 -6.24
N GLN A 496 8.24 5.74 -5.75
CA GLN A 496 6.81 5.85 -5.97
C GLN A 496 6.14 6.68 -4.87
N ALA A 497 5.10 6.18 -4.23
CA ALA A 497 4.35 6.91 -3.21
C ALA A 497 4.17 6.08 -1.94
N GLN A 498 3.36 6.58 -1.03
CA GLN A 498 3.08 5.95 0.26
C GLN A 498 1.57 5.90 0.46
N SER A 499 1.05 4.75 0.90
CA SER A 499 -0.35 4.62 1.35
C SER A 499 -0.51 5.32 2.71
N LEU A 500 -0.54 6.65 2.67
CA LEU A 500 -0.53 7.49 3.87
C LEU A 500 -1.94 7.70 4.40
N ASN A 501 -2.30 6.96 5.44
CA ASN A 501 -3.54 7.17 6.18
C ASN A 501 -3.43 8.35 7.15
N LEU A 502 -4.53 9.08 7.29
CA LEU A 502 -4.68 10.12 8.31
C LEU A 502 -5.70 9.66 9.35
N MET A 503 -5.30 9.72 10.61
CA MET A 503 -6.21 9.56 11.74
C MET A 503 -6.59 10.94 12.26
N ILE A 504 -7.84 11.35 12.05
CA ILE A 504 -8.34 12.67 12.41
C ILE A 504 -9.43 12.51 13.46
N HIS A 505 -9.24 13.12 14.64
CA HIS A 505 -10.29 13.10 15.67
C HIS A 505 -11.58 13.76 15.11
N PRO A 506 -12.77 13.24 15.42
CA PRO A 506 -14.04 13.77 14.92
C PRO A 506 -14.25 15.27 15.17
N ASP A 507 -13.70 15.79 16.27
CA ASP A 507 -13.83 17.20 16.69
C ASP A 507 -12.84 18.15 15.99
N VAL A 508 -11.88 17.62 15.22
CA VAL A 508 -10.94 18.46 14.45
C VAL A 508 -11.71 19.26 13.40
N SER A 509 -11.45 20.55 13.37
CA SER A 509 -12.14 21.45 12.45
C SER A 509 -11.77 21.17 10.99
N ALA A 510 -12.70 21.40 10.06
CA ALA A 510 -12.43 21.32 8.62
C ALA A 510 -11.27 22.24 8.19
N LYS A 511 -11.09 23.37 8.88
CA LYS A 511 -9.98 24.30 8.65
C LYS A 511 -8.62 23.65 8.98
N ASP A 512 -8.53 22.92 10.08
CA ASP A 512 -7.28 22.28 10.50
C ASP A 512 -6.94 21.09 9.61
N VAL A 513 -7.96 20.31 9.19
CA VAL A 513 -7.77 19.22 8.19
C VAL A 513 -7.29 19.80 6.86
N ASN A 514 -7.89 20.91 6.41
CA ASN A 514 -7.45 21.61 5.21
C ASN A 514 -5.99 22.08 5.32
N ALA A 515 -5.62 22.69 6.44
CA ALA A 515 -4.24 23.13 6.69
C ALA A 515 -3.25 21.95 6.67
N LEU A 516 -3.61 20.84 7.28
CA LEU A 516 -2.79 19.61 7.29
C LEU A 516 -2.52 19.07 5.88
N ILE A 517 -3.55 18.98 5.03
CA ILE A 517 -3.41 18.45 3.68
C ILE A 517 -2.60 19.42 2.80
N ILE A 518 -2.84 20.73 2.91
CA ILE A 518 -2.04 21.75 2.22
C ILE A 518 -0.57 21.68 2.64
N GLU A 519 -0.31 21.53 3.93
CA GLU A 519 1.05 21.42 4.44
C GLU A 519 1.74 20.14 3.92
N GLY A 520 1.03 19.01 3.89
CA GLY A 520 1.54 17.78 3.29
C GLY A 520 1.91 17.95 1.81
N TRP A 521 1.05 18.63 1.02
CA TRP A 521 1.35 18.98 -0.37
C TRP A 521 2.64 19.83 -0.46
N ARG A 522 2.77 20.86 0.37
CA ARG A 522 3.97 21.74 0.41
C ARG A 522 5.23 20.98 0.79
N MET A 523 5.12 19.97 1.64
CA MET A 523 6.23 19.09 2.03
C MET A 523 6.60 18.05 0.97
N GLY A 524 5.86 17.96 -0.15
CA GLY A 524 6.14 17.02 -1.23
C GLY A 524 5.53 15.64 -1.05
N ILE A 525 4.50 15.50 -0.23
CA ILE A 525 3.69 14.27 -0.16
C ILE A 525 3.05 14.04 -1.53
N LYS A 526 3.19 12.85 -2.06
CA LYS A 526 2.64 12.47 -3.37
C LYS A 526 1.17 12.05 -3.30
N THR A 527 0.76 11.37 -2.23
CA THR A 527 -0.59 10.82 -2.07
C THR A 527 -1.06 10.87 -0.64
N PHE A 528 -2.38 11.06 -0.46
CA PHE A 528 -3.09 10.74 0.78
C PHE A 528 -4.10 9.61 0.52
N TYR A 529 -4.04 8.58 1.34
CA TYR A 529 -4.92 7.42 1.29
C TYR A 529 -6.22 7.68 2.08
N TYR A 530 -6.63 6.81 2.98
CA TYR A 530 -7.83 7.03 3.77
C TYR A 530 -7.69 8.17 4.79
N GLN A 531 -8.80 8.85 5.04
CA GLN A 531 -9.00 9.63 6.26
C GLN A 531 -9.91 8.83 7.19
N ARG A 532 -9.42 8.53 8.38
CA ARG A 532 -10.13 7.80 9.42
C ARG A 532 -10.48 8.75 10.55
N SER A 533 -11.71 8.64 11.09
CA SER A 533 -12.21 9.52 12.15
C SER A 533 -12.96 8.80 13.26
N ALA A 534 -13.15 7.48 13.15
CA ALA A 534 -13.83 6.64 14.13
C ALA A 534 -12.84 5.99 15.13
N ASN A 535 -13.36 5.19 16.06
CA ASN A 535 -12.54 4.41 16.98
C ASN A 535 -11.56 3.50 16.20
N PRO A 536 -10.25 3.75 16.28
CA PRO A 536 -9.25 3.07 15.46
C PRO A 536 -9.24 1.55 15.62
N ALA A 537 -9.56 1.05 16.82
CA ALA A 537 -9.59 -0.39 17.08
C ALA A 537 -10.75 -1.08 16.35
N GLN A 538 -11.90 -0.41 16.22
CA GLN A 538 -13.05 -0.93 15.46
C GLN A 538 -12.81 -0.87 13.95
N GLU A 539 -12.16 0.17 13.46
CA GLU A 539 -11.78 0.29 12.04
C GLU A 539 -10.74 -0.75 11.66
N LEU A 540 -9.70 -0.95 12.48
CA LEU A 540 -8.70 -1.99 12.25
C LEU A 540 -9.36 -3.38 12.17
N VAL A 541 -10.32 -3.69 13.05
CA VAL A 541 -11.08 -4.94 12.99
C VAL A 541 -11.89 -5.04 11.70
N ARG A 542 -12.54 -3.96 11.28
CA ARG A 542 -13.30 -3.90 10.03
C ARG A 542 -12.40 -4.06 8.81
N ASP A 543 -11.26 -3.39 8.77
CA ASP A 543 -10.30 -3.44 7.67
C ASP A 543 -9.71 -4.83 7.50
N ILE A 544 -9.31 -5.49 8.59
CA ILE A 544 -8.83 -6.87 8.52
C ILE A 544 -9.95 -7.83 8.07
N MET A 545 -11.22 -7.55 8.39
CA MET A 545 -12.35 -8.35 7.93
C MET A 545 -12.73 -8.09 6.47
N ASN A 546 -12.59 -6.85 6.00
CA ASN A 546 -12.94 -6.44 4.64
C ASN A 546 -11.74 -6.47 3.67
N CYS A 547 -10.53 -6.39 4.17
CA CYS A 547 -9.32 -6.23 3.37
C CYS A 547 -8.59 -7.56 3.09
N SER A 548 -9.31 -8.53 2.53
CA SER A 548 -8.65 -9.63 1.80
C SER A 548 -8.12 -9.19 0.41
N VAL A 549 -8.31 -7.93 0.04
CA VAL A 549 -8.05 -7.42 -1.32
C VAL A 549 -7.04 -6.27 -1.36
N CYS A 550 -6.96 -5.45 -0.30
CA CYS A 550 -6.07 -4.27 -0.29
C CYS A 550 -4.61 -4.58 0.08
N GLU A 551 -4.18 -5.82 -0.09
CA GLU A 551 -2.85 -6.23 0.33
C GLU A 551 -2.05 -6.73 -0.85
N GLY A 552 -1.30 -5.80 -1.36
CA GLY A 552 -0.18 -6.06 -2.21
C GLY A 552 0.94 -6.70 -1.44
#